data_6ac02ff742fc4f929e8ad954c3b63769
#
_entry.id   6ac02ff742fc4f929e8ad954c3b63769
#
_cell.length_a   1.000
_cell.length_b   1.000
_cell.length_c   1.000
_cell.angle_alpha   90.00
_cell.angle_beta   90.00
_cell.angle_gamma   90.00
#
_symmetry.space_group_name_H-M   'P 1'
#
loop_
_entity.id
_entity.type
_entity.pdbx_description
1 polymer ?
#
loop_
_entity_poly.entity_id
_entity_poly.type
_entity_poly.pdbx_seq_one_letter_code
_entity_poly.pdbx_strand_id
1 'polypeptide(L)' 'MYTLGLDFGSTASKGIILKDGKEIVASSIVPFGTGTSGPKKVKDDLFSKSEITIEDIANTVVTGYGRIKYKGEEDTQIS' A
#
# COMPACT_ATOMS: atom_id res chain seq x y z
N MET A 1 -10.78 -9.32 -8.33
CA MET A 1 -10.76 -8.51 -7.11
C MET A 1 -9.33 -8.15 -6.74
N TYR A 2 -9.09 -6.89 -6.45
CA TYR A 2 -7.73 -6.43 -6.14
C TYR A 2 -7.63 -6.04 -4.67
N THR A 3 -6.52 -6.41 -4.06
CA THR A 3 -6.21 -6.06 -2.69
C THR A 3 -4.90 -5.26 -2.66
N LEU A 4 -4.92 -4.16 -1.94
CA LEU A 4 -3.73 -3.33 -1.74
C LEU A 4 -3.16 -3.63 -0.36
N GLY A 5 -1.91 -4.06 -0.32
CA GLY A 5 -1.21 -4.30 0.94
C GLY A 5 -0.12 -3.27 1.12
N LEU A 6 -0.07 -2.65 2.27
CA LEU A 6 0.91 -1.62 2.59
C LEU A 6 1.62 -1.98 3.89
N ASP A 7 2.93 -1.81 3.90
CA ASP A 7 3.74 -2.06 5.08
C ASP A 7 4.67 -0.87 5.25
N PHE A 8 4.37 -0.03 6.24
CA PHE A 8 5.09 1.21 6.47
C PHE A 8 6.05 1.05 7.65
N GLY A 9 7.34 1.02 7.35
CA GLY A 9 8.37 0.99 8.37
C GLY A 9 8.88 2.39 8.69
N SER A 10 9.86 2.45 9.58
CA SER A 10 10.44 3.73 9.96
C SER A 10 11.37 4.30 8.88
N THR A 11 11.95 3.45 8.05
CA THR A 11 12.91 3.87 7.04
C THR A 11 12.52 3.50 5.63
N ALA A 12 11.44 2.74 5.47
CA ALA A 12 11.01 2.31 4.14
C ALA A 12 9.51 2.08 4.14
N SER A 13 8.91 2.31 2.98
CA SER A 13 7.51 2.03 2.77
C SER A 13 7.41 1.01 1.64
N LYS A 14 6.59 -0.01 1.82
CA LYS A 14 6.41 -1.09 0.86
C LYS A 14 4.95 -1.25 0.53
N GLY A 15 4.69 -1.72 -0.67
CA GLY A 15 3.31 -1.97 -1.05
C GLY A 15 3.23 -3.03 -2.12
N ILE A 16 2.05 -3.63 -2.23
CA ILE A 16 1.80 -4.68 -3.19
C ILE A 16 0.32 -4.63 -3.59
N ILE A 17 0.05 -4.95 -4.84
CA ILE A 17 -1.33 -5.15 -5.30
C ILE A 17 -1.45 -6.60 -5.71
N LEU A 18 -2.44 -7.28 -5.13
CA LEU A 18 -2.72 -8.67 -5.42
C LEU A 18 -4.05 -8.80 -6.16
N LYS A 19 -4.07 -9.68 -7.13
CA LYS A 19 -5.30 -10.04 -7.81
C LYS A 19 -5.83 -11.34 -7.22
N ASP A 20 -7.06 -11.30 -6.77
CA ASP A 20 -7.74 -12.45 -6.18
C ASP A 20 -6.97 -13.07 -5.01
N GLY A 21 -6.19 -12.22 -4.33
CA GLY A 21 -5.43 -12.65 -3.16
C GLY A 21 -4.25 -13.56 -3.46
N LYS A 22 -3.90 -13.73 -4.72
CA LYS A 22 -2.87 -14.70 -5.11
C LYS A 22 -1.81 -14.13 -6.03
N GLU A 23 -2.22 -13.42 -7.05
CA GLU A 23 -1.31 -12.99 -8.10
C GLU A 23 -0.80 -11.59 -7.81
N ILE A 24 0.52 -11.43 -7.82
CA ILE A 24 1.14 -10.13 -7.63
C ILE A 24 1.03 -9.34 -8.93
N VAL A 25 0.26 -8.25 -8.89
CA VAL A 25 0.08 -7.39 -10.05
C VAL A 25 1.15 -6.32 -10.09
N ALA A 26 1.51 -5.79 -8.92
CA ALA A 26 2.53 -4.75 -8.81
C ALA A 26 3.10 -4.75 -7.40
N SER A 27 4.35 -4.32 -7.27
CA SER A 27 4.96 -4.15 -5.97
C SER A 27 5.84 -2.92 -6.00
N SER A 28 6.06 -2.33 -4.83
CA SER A 28 6.86 -1.10 -4.73
C SER A 28 7.55 -1.04 -3.38
N ILE A 29 8.77 -0.55 -3.38
CA ILE A 29 9.53 -0.25 -2.17
C ILE A 29 10.10 1.14 -2.33
N VAL A 30 9.86 2.02 -1.37
CA VAL A 30 10.44 3.36 -1.38
C VAL A 30 11.26 3.53 -0.12
N PRO A 31 12.47 4.09 -0.21
CA PRO A 31 13.34 4.28 0.95
C PRO A 31 12.94 5.53 1.75
N PHE A 32 11.66 5.70 1.99
CA PHE A 32 11.12 6.77 2.82
C PHE A 32 10.11 6.15 3.77
N GLY A 33 10.28 6.42 5.04
CA GLY A 33 9.44 5.79 6.04
C GLY A 33 8.21 6.59 6.39
N THR A 34 7.58 6.14 7.46
CA THR A 34 6.42 6.80 8.05
C THR A 34 6.76 8.23 8.44
N GLY A 35 5.83 9.13 8.24
CA GLY A 35 6.05 10.54 8.59
C GLY A 35 6.64 11.35 7.46
N THR A 36 6.91 10.71 6.32
CA THR A 36 7.40 11.36 5.13
C THR A 36 6.40 11.13 4.00
N SER A 37 6.78 11.43 2.77
CA SER A 37 5.93 11.17 1.61
C SER A 37 6.00 9.73 1.14
N GLY A 38 6.68 8.84 1.89
CA GLY A 38 6.82 7.44 1.51
C GLY A 38 5.52 6.73 1.23
N PRO A 39 4.54 6.77 2.14
CA PRO A 39 3.26 6.10 1.90
C PRO A 39 2.58 6.54 0.62
N LYS A 40 2.57 7.84 0.35
CA LYS A 40 1.97 8.35 -0.87
C LYS A 40 2.74 7.90 -2.10
N LYS A 41 4.06 7.92 -2.03
CA LYS A 41 4.89 7.52 -3.16
C LYS A 41 4.71 6.04 -3.50
N VAL A 42 4.58 5.18 -2.48
CA VAL A 42 4.33 3.77 -2.70
C VAL A 42 3.01 3.57 -3.44
N LYS A 43 1.96 4.24 -3.00
CA LYS A 43 0.66 4.11 -3.63
C LYS A 43 0.69 4.64 -5.06
N ASP A 44 1.29 5.80 -5.26
CA ASP A 44 1.39 6.39 -6.59
C ASP A 44 2.15 5.45 -7.54
N ASP A 45 3.24 4.87 -7.05
CA ASP A 45 4.04 3.95 -7.86
C ASP A 45 3.27 2.70 -8.23
N LEU A 46 2.56 2.14 -7.24
CA LEU A 46 1.77 0.93 -7.48
C LEU A 46 0.68 1.16 -8.53
N PHE A 47 -0.05 2.24 -8.39
CA PHE A 47 -1.14 2.53 -9.33
C PHE A 47 -0.59 2.89 -10.71
N SER A 48 0.56 3.55 -10.76
CA SER A 48 1.20 3.87 -12.03
C SER A 48 1.65 2.60 -12.78
N LYS A 49 2.24 1.66 -12.05
CA LYS A 49 2.74 0.43 -12.65
C LYS A 49 1.64 -0.51 -13.11
N SER A 50 0.57 -0.58 -12.34
CA SER A 50 -0.47 -1.57 -12.55
C SER A 50 -1.58 -1.09 -13.47
N GLU A 51 -1.68 0.22 -13.68
CA GLU A 51 -2.76 0.85 -14.39
C GLU A 51 -4.13 0.60 -13.72
N ILE A 52 -4.08 0.25 -12.45
CA ILE A 52 -5.25 0.07 -11.61
C ILE A 52 -5.45 1.35 -10.81
N THR A 53 -6.69 1.70 -10.51
CA THR A 53 -6.99 2.88 -9.70
C THR A 53 -7.49 2.46 -8.34
N ILE A 54 -7.58 3.43 -7.43
CA ILE A 54 -8.06 3.14 -6.08
C ILE A 54 -9.48 2.58 -6.11
N GLU A 55 -10.26 2.93 -7.10
CA GLU A 55 -11.62 2.43 -7.23
C GLU A 55 -11.68 0.94 -7.53
N ASP A 56 -10.61 0.40 -8.09
CA ASP A 56 -10.53 -1.03 -8.39
C ASP A 56 -10.14 -1.87 -7.18
N ILE A 57 -9.69 -1.21 -6.12
CA ILE A 57 -9.23 -1.91 -4.91
C ILE A 57 -10.42 -2.27 -4.04
N ALA A 58 -10.58 -3.57 -3.79
CA ALA A 58 -11.67 -4.06 -2.96
C ALA A 58 -11.34 -3.94 -1.47
N ASN A 59 -10.08 -4.17 -1.11
CA ASN A 59 -9.62 -4.11 0.27
C ASN A 59 -8.26 -3.47 0.34
N THR A 60 -8.01 -2.74 1.42
CA THR A 60 -6.69 -2.20 1.72
C THR A 60 -6.28 -2.69 3.09
N VAL A 61 -5.08 -3.27 3.17
CA VAL A 61 -4.53 -3.78 4.43
C VAL A 61 -3.27 -3.00 4.71
N VAL A 62 -3.19 -2.41 5.89
CA VAL A 62 -2.04 -1.60 6.30
C VAL A 62 -1.42 -2.21 7.54
N THR A 63 -0.12 -2.44 7.49
CA THR A 63 0.62 -3.00 8.61
C THR A 63 1.83 -2.13 8.90
N GLY A 64 2.54 -2.47 9.95
CA GLY A 64 3.80 -1.84 10.27
C GLY A 64 3.63 -0.60 11.12
N TYR A 65 4.71 0.15 11.17
CA TYR A 65 4.86 1.29 12.07
C TYR A 65 3.87 2.42 11.78
N GLY A 66 3.53 2.58 10.51
CA GLY A 66 2.73 3.72 10.10
C GLY A 66 1.22 3.51 10.22
N ARG A 67 0.77 2.32 10.63
CA ARG A 67 -0.65 2.03 10.58
C ARG A 67 -1.49 2.91 11.52
N ILE A 68 -0.89 3.39 12.60
CA ILE A 68 -1.61 4.24 13.54
C ILE A 68 -1.73 5.66 13.02
N LYS A 69 -0.72 6.13 12.29
CA LYS A 69 -0.69 7.51 11.79
C LYS A 69 -1.27 7.66 10.39
N TYR A 70 -1.29 6.58 9.64
CA TYR A 70 -1.82 6.61 8.28
C TYR A 70 -3.34 6.46 8.32
N LYS A 71 -4.03 7.32 7.61
CA LYS A 71 -5.49 7.24 7.54
C LYS A 71 -5.89 7.19 6.08
N GLY A 72 -6.23 6.01 5.62
CA GLY A 72 -6.83 5.82 4.31
C GLY A 72 -8.30 5.52 4.48
N GLU A 73 -9.08 5.81 3.46
CA GLU A 73 -10.52 5.71 3.59
C GLU A 73 -11.01 4.29 3.74
N GLU A 74 -10.37 3.36 3.08
CA GLU A 74 -10.84 1.99 3.04
C GLU A 74 -9.95 1.05 3.82
N ASP A 75 -9.16 1.56 4.71
CA ASP A 75 -8.13 0.74 5.32
C ASP A 75 -8.68 -0.23 6.33
N THR A 76 -8.20 -1.45 6.24
CA THR A 76 -8.34 -2.45 7.28
C THR A 76 -6.96 -2.64 7.87
N GLN A 77 -6.84 -2.38 9.16
CA GLN A 77 -5.54 -2.43 9.82
C GLN A 77 -5.34 -3.78 10.48
N ILE A 78 -4.13 -4.33 10.30
CA ILE A 78 -3.70 -5.53 10.99
C ILE A 78 -2.30 -5.30 11.53
N SER A 79 -1.99 -5.99 12.59
CA SER A 79 -0.68 -5.87 13.23
C SER A 79 0.34 -6.74 12.54
#